data_c9449fec9b9ce89c4a515215e3170550
#
_entry.id   c9449fec9b9ce89c4a515215e3170550
#
_cell.length_a   1.000
_cell.length_b   1.000
_cell.length_c   1.000
_cell.angle_alpha   90.00
_cell.angle_beta   90.00
_cell.angle_gamma   90.00
#
_symmetry.space_group_name_H-M   'P 1'
#
loop_
_entity.id
_entity.type
_entity.pdbx_description
1 polymer ?
#
loop_
_entity_poly.entity_id
_entity_poly.type
_entity_poly.pdbx_seq_one_letter_code
_entity_poly.pdbx_strand_id
1 'polypeptide(L)'
;MSYKSSHEALLKCMSSHLPRYQTYYNVVMAKSLTLLTVHAHPDDESSKGAATVAKLRDHGIRSILVTCTGGEEGDINNPAMDRPDVKQNLSQIRREELDKAVKIIGFEKLYLLGYRDSGMAGRPSNSRSDSFAQASLEEAGDKLIEIIRREKPQVMVTYHENQSGYPHPDHLKVHDVSIYAFNHSGDARYKPELGLPHQVSKLYYSAWSTNRAKAFHNKFVELGLKSPFSDERLNRSGNDEEITTRIDVRGYYRVRKDALLAHATQIDPASNFWFGLPDDLAEDLWPFEDYILVHSHAESINSADRIEEDLFSGLLDDN
;
A
#
# COMPACT_ATOMS: atom_id res chain seq x y z
N MET A 1 -58.53 24.88 8.25
CA MET A 1 -57.29 25.59 7.97
C MET A 1 -56.35 25.26 9.11
N SER A 2 -55.24 24.67 9.05
CA SER A 2 -54.39 24.14 8.03
C SER A 2 -53.27 23.39 8.78
N TYR A 3 -53.40 22.08 8.94
CA TYR A 3 -52.30 21.22 9.43
C TYR A 3 -51.39 20.73 8.28
N LYS A 4 -51.80 20.96 7.02
CA LYS A 4 -51.02 20.59 5.83
C LYS A 4 -49.86 21.53 5.52
N SER A 5 -49.95 22.80 5.91
CA SER A 5 -48.91 23.79 5.51
C SER A 5 -47.61 23.66 6.32
N SER A 6 -47.70 23.15 7.55
CA SER A 6 -46.53 22.97 8.41
C SER A 6 -45.67 21.77 8.03
N HIS A 7 -46.29 20.72 7.49
CA HIS A 7 -45.55 19.49 7.08
C HIS A 7 -44.82 19.68 5.76
N GLU A 8 -45.38 20.43 4.81
CA GLU A 8 -44.71 20.78 3.54
C GLU A 8 -43.57 21.77 3.74
N ALA A 9 -43.69 22.70 4.72
CA ALA A 9 -42.60 23.60 5.08
C ALA A 9 -41.41 22.87 5.76
N LEU A 10 -41.70 21.86 6.62
CA LEU A 10 -40.68 21.01 7.22
C LEU A 10 -39.95 20.15 6.17
N LEU A 11 -40.72 19.54 5.23
CA LEU A 11 -40.12 18.73 4.16
C LEU A 11 -39.27 19.57 3.18
N LYS A 12 -39.66 20.80 2.89
CA LYS A 12 -38.87 21.74 2.09
C LYS A 12 -37.59 22.21 2.83
N CYS A 13 -37.68 22.42 4.13
CA CYS A 13 -36.50 22.77 4.94
C CYS A 13 -35.52 21.60 5.04
N MET A 14 -36.00 20.36 5.16
CA MET A 14 -35.18 19.15 5.17
C MET A 14 -34.49 18.90 3.81
N SER A 15 -35.20 19.16 2.68
CA SER A 15 -34.63 18.92 1.34
C SER A 15 -33.51 19.91 0.95
N SER A 16 -33.48 21.12 1.51
CA SER A 16 -32.45 22.12 1.24
C SER A 16 -31.16 21.90 2.05
N HIS A 17 -31.20 21.05 3.10
CA HIS A 17 -30.07 20.77 3.98
C HIS A 17 -29.46 19.37 3.76
N LEU A 18 -30.16 18.49 3.02
CA LEU A 18 -29.70 17.13 2.71
C LEU A 18 -28.27 17.08 2.12
N PRO A 19 -27.85 17.92 1.17
CA PRO A 19 -26.50 17.88 0.65
C PRO A 19 -25.43 18.19 1.71
N ARG A 20 -25.73 19.13 2.64
CA ARG A 20 -24.77 19.49 3.71
C ARG A 20 -24.66 18.42 4.79
N TYR A 21 -25.77 17.78 5.15
CA TYR A 21 -25.78 16.68 6.12
C TYR A 21 -25.10 15.44 5.53
N GLN A 22 -25.37 15.11 4.28
CA GLN A 22 -24.71 13.99 3.58
C GLN A 22 -23.20 14.23 3.45
N THR A 23 -22.79 15.44 3.07
CA THR A 23 -21.36 15.80 3.00
C THR A 23 -20.70 15.75 4.38
N TYR A 24 -21.36 16.27 5.42
CA TYR A 24 -20.84 16.24 6.79
C TYR A 24 -20.76 14.81 7.32
N TYR A 25 -21.80 14.00 7.10
CA TYR A 25 -21.85 12.59 7.48
C TYR A 25 -20.74 11.80 6.76
N ASN A 26 -20.61 11.96 5.45
CA ASN A 26 -19.55 11.31 4.67
C ASN A 26 -18.15 11.72 5.13
N VAL A 27 -17.92 12.99 5.48
CA VAL A 27 -16.65 13.48 6.02
C VAL A 27 -16.38 12.92 7.42
N VAL A 28 -17.40 12.81 8.27
CA VAL A 28 -17.25 12.25 9.63
C VAL A 28 -17.00 10.74 9.57
N MET A 29 -17.70 10.02 8.70
CA MET A 29 -17.50 8.58 8.51
C MET A 29 -16.18 8.28 7.83
N ALA A 30 -15.76 9.05 6.84
CA ALA A 30 -14.44 8.90 6.21
C ALA A 30 -13.28 9.05 7.22
N LYS A 31 -13.42 9.94 8.21
CA LYS A 31 -12.44 10.08 9.30
C LYS A 31 -12.36 8.88 10.23
N SER A 32 -13.34 7.98 10.23
CA SER A 32 -13.33 6.76 11.01
C SER A 32 -12.64 5.59 10.29
N LEU A 33 -12.47 5.68 8.96
CA LEU A 33 -11.88 4.63 8.15
C LEU A 33 -10.34 4.67 8.23
N THR A 34 -9.76 3.49 8.30
CA THR A 34 -8.32 3.32 8.42
C THR A 34 -7.82 2.24 7.46
N LEU A 35 -6.82 2.62 6.66
CA LEU A 35 -6.01 1.70 5.86
C LEU A 35 -4.74 1.34 6.65
N LEU A 36 -4.39 0.06 6.66
CA LEU A 36 -3.09 -0.43 7.11
C LEU A 36 -2.34 -1.01 5.92
N THR A 37 -1.11 -0.55 5.68
CA THR A 37 -0.22 -1.17 4.69
C THR A 37 0.99 -1.79 5.39
N VAL A 38 1.38 -2.99 4.95
CA VAL A 38 2.50 -3.75 5.52
C VAL A 38 3.54 -3.99 4.44
N HIS A 39 4.74 -3.46 4.66
CA HIS A 39 5.86 -3.52 3.71
C HIS A 39 7.13 -4.09 4.35
N ALA A 40 8.00 -4.65 3.51
CA ALA A 40 9.23 -5.28 3.97
C ALA A 40 10.31 -4.25 4.30
N HIS A 41 10.56 -3.29 3.40
CA HIS A 41 11.70 -2.39 3.45
C HIS A 41 11.28 -0.93 3.29
N PRO A 42 12.12 0.02 3.76
CA PRO A 42 12.00 1.42 3.35
C PRO A 42 12.18 1.54 1.83
N ASP A 43 11.20 2.05 1.11
CA ASP A 43 11.01 2.29 -0.32
C ASP A 43 9.80 1.53 -0.94
N ASP A 44 9.40 0.42 -0.34
CA ASP A 44 8.27 -0.37 -0.81
C ASP A 44 6.96 0.43 -0.78
N GLU A 45 6.74 1.23 0.28
CA GLU A 45 5.55 2.08 0.44
C GLU A 45 5.46 3.14 -0.67
N SER A 46 6.61 3.58 -1.20
CA SER A 46 6.70 4.57 -2.27
C SER A 46 6.44 3.96 -3.65
N SER A 47 6.80 2.68 -3.82
CA SER A 47 6.64 1.95 -5.08
C SER A 47 5.28 1.26 -5.20
N LYS A 48 4.61 0.96 -4.09
CA LYS A 48 3.40 0.12 -3.99
C LYS A 48 2.33 0.82 -3.15
N GLY A 49 1.48 1.63 -3.79
CA GLY A 49 0.31 2.25 -3.15
C GLY A 49 0.48 3.69 -2.69
N ALA A 50 1.61 4.37 -2.95
CA ALA A 50 1.83 5.75 -2.52
C ALA A 50 0.77 6.73 -3.02
N ALA A 51 0.40 6.62 -4.29
CA ALA A 51 -0.60 7.50 -4.88
C ALA A 51 -2.01 7.21 -4.35
N THR A 52 -2.35 5.93 -4.11
CA THR A 52 -3.60 5.53 -3.45
C THR A 52 -3.68 6.10 -2.04
N VAL A 53 -2.64 5.98 -1.22
CA VAL A 53 -2.61 6.53 0.15
C VAL A 53 -2.78 8.04 0.13
N ALA A 54 -2.09 8.75 -0.76
CA ALA A 54 -2.23 10.21 -0.88
C ALA A 54 -3.65 10.62 -1.29
N LYS A 55 -4.28 9.89 -2.21
CA LYS A 55 -5.69 10.09 -2.58
C LYS A 55 -6.62 9.85 -1.39
N LEU A 56 -6.45 8.75 -0.66
CA LEU A 56 -7.26 8.42 0.51
C LEU A 56 -7.13 9.47 1.62
N ARG A 57 -5.91 9.98 1.87
CA ARG A 57 -5.67 11.11 2.79
C ARG A 57 -6.52 12.33 2.41
N ASP A 58 -6.53 12.70 1.13
CA ASP A 58 -7.29 13.87 0.65
C ASP A 58 -8.81 13.67 0.76
N HIS A 59 -9.27 12.41 0.85
CA HIS A 59 -10.64 12.04 1.18
C HIS A 59 -10.89 11.88 2.69
N GLY A 60 -9.90 12.19 3.54
CA GLY A 60 -10.03 12.14 5.00
C GLY A 60 -9.89 10.73 5.60
N ILE A 61 -9.45 9.75 4.83
CA ILE A 61 -9.17 8.39 5.29
C ILE A 61 -7.78 8.34 5.90
N ARG A 62 -7.69 7.75 7.07
CA ARG A 62 -6.47 7.56 7.83
C ARG A 62 -5.64 6.41 7.24
N SER A 63 -4.33 6.57 7.10
CA SER A 63 -3.45 5.51 6.63
C SER A 63 -2.28 5.28 7.58
N ILE A 64 -2.01 4.00 7.87
CA ILE A 64 -0.96 3.52 8.77
C ILE A 64 0.03 2.69 7.96
N LEU A 65 1.31 2.95 8.14
CA LEU A 65 2.39 2.16 7.55
C LEU A 65 3.04 1.27 8.59
N VAL A 66 3.22 0.00 8.25
CA VAL A 66 4.12 -0.93 8.97
C VAL A 66 5.26 -1.30 8.03
N THR A 67 6.50 -1.05 8.45
CA THR A 67 7.71 -1.48 7.74
C THR A 67 8.44 -2.51 8.60
N CYS A 68 8.73 -3.68 8.04
CA CYS A 68 9.18 -4.82 8.84
C CYS A 68 10.67 -4.74 9.18
N THR A 69 11.50 -4.22 8.26
CA THR A 69 12.98 -4.17 8.41
C THR A 69 13.51 -2.77 8.19
N GLY A 70 14.79 -2.56 8.50
CA GLY A 70 15.48 -1.29 8.24
C GLY A 70 16.14 -1.21 6.87
N GLY A 71 16.11 -2.28 6.06
CA GLY A 71 16.73 -2.32 4.73
C GLY A 71 18.25 -2.34 4.76
N GLU A 72 18.87 -2.93 5.78
CA GLU A 72 20.31 -2.92 6.05
C GLU A 72 21.14 -3.64 4.98
N GLU A 73 20.53 -4.60 4.28
CA GLU A 73 21.20 -5.42 3.25
C GLU A 73 20.95 -4.88 1.83
N GLY A 74 20.29 -3.72 1.70
CA GLY A 74 20.02 -3.11 0.41
C GLY A 74 21.28 -2.63 -0.30
N ASP A 75 21.33 -2.84 -1.62
CA ASP A 75 22.37 -2.24 -2.45
C ASP A 75 22.11 -0.74 -2.62
N ILE A 76 23.18 0.06 -2.77
CA ILE A 76 23.05 1.48 -3.09
C ILE A 76 22.91 1.60 -4.62
N ASN A 77 21.69 1.89 -5.09
CA ASN A 77 21.38 1.95 -6.51
C ASN A 77 21.65 3.32 -7.16
N ASN A 78 21.76 4.37 -6.34
CA ASN A 78 22.08 5.71 -6.82
C ASN A 78 23.60 5.95 -6.77
N PRO A 79 24.27 6.11 -7.92
CA PRO A 79 25.74 6.31 -7.95
C PRO A 79 26.21 7.54 -7.12
N ALA A 80 25.39 8.57 -7.00
CA ALA A 80 25.72 9.75 -6.20
C ALA A 80 25.78 9.46 -4.68
N MET A 81 25.13 8.38 -4.25
CA MET A 81 25.08 7.92 -2.86
C MET A 81 26.05 6.77 -2.58
N ASP A 82 26.71 6.21 -3.59
CA ASP A 82 27.66 5.09 -3.42
C ASP A 82 29.01 5.59 -2.86
N ARG A 83 29.00 5.93 -1.57
CA ARG A 83 30.14 6.47 -0.82
C ARG A 83 30.34 5.69 0.48
N PRO A 84 31.61 5.63 0.99
CA PRO A 84 31.92 4.90 2.22
C PRO A 84 31.11 5.34 3.45
N ASP A 85 30.90 6.65 3.61
CA ASP A 85 30.11 7.22 4.72
C ASP A 85 28.65 6.79 4.67
N VAL A 86 28.06 6.69 3.47
CA VAL A 86 26.69 6.22 3.26
C VAL A 86 26.59 4.71 3.58
N LYS A 87 27.53 3.90 3.07
CA LYS A 87 27.57 2.46 3.35
C LYS A 87 27.65 2.15 4.84
N GLN A 88 28.47 2.89 5.57
CA GLN A 88 28.63 2.71 7.02
C GLN A 88 27.39 3.07 7.83
N ASN A 89 26.58 4.00 7.33
CA ASN A 89 25.39 4.52 8.02
C ASN A 89 24.06 4.17 7.30
N LEU A 90 24.06 3.15 6.43
CA LEU A 90 22.95 2.87 5.51
C LEU A 90 21.60 2.72 6.23
N SER A 91 21.57 1.98 7.33
CA SER A 91 20.33 1.75 8.12
C SER A 91 19.74 3.07 8.65
N GLN A 92 20.60 3.95 9.20
CA GLN A 92 20.14 5.26 9.67
C GLN A 92 19.64 6.14 8.52
N ILE A 93 20.39 6.17 7.41
CA ILE A 93 20.05 6.98 6.24
C ILE A 93 18.72 6.50 5.65
N ARG A 94 18.54 5.19 5.47
CA ARG A 94 17.28 4.62 4.97
C ARG A 94 16.09 4.91 5.91
N ARG A 95 16.35 4.98 7.21
CA ARG A 95 15.31 5.41 8.16
C ARG A 95 14.92 6.87 7.95
N GLU A 96 15.88 7.76 7.75
CA GLU A 96 15.61 9.18 7.47
C GLU A 96 14.92 9.38 6.11
N GLU A 97 15.26 8.56 5.12
CA GLU A 97 14.60 8.51 3.81
C GLU A 97 13.14 8.08 3.96
N LEU A 98 12.86 7.02 4.70
CA LEU A 98 11.51 6.55 5.02
C LEU A 98 10.68 7.63 5.73
N ASP A 99 11.25 8.29 6.73
CA ASP A 99 10.55 9.36 7.47
C ASP A 99 10.17 10.55 6.56
N LYS A 100 10.96 10.82 5.51
CA LYS A 100 10.62 11.83 4.48
C LYS A 100 9.50 11.32 3.55
N ALA A 101 9.62 10.09 3.05
CA ALA A 101 8.63 9.48 2.16
C ALA A 101 7.25 9.38 2.84
N VAL A 102 7.20 8.94 4.09
CA VAL A 102 5.99 8.88 4.93
C VAL A 102 5.26 10.24 4.99
N LYS A 103 6.02 11.33 5.16
CA LYS A 103 5.45 12.70 5.18
C LYS A 103 4.93 13.14 3.82
N ILE A 104 5.66 12.82 2.74
CA ILE A 104 5.27 13.16 1.35
C ILE A 104 3.97 12.43 1.00
N ILE A 105 3.89 11.14 1.27
CA ILE A 105 2.72 10.30 0.98
C ILE A 105 1.54 10.70 1.88
N GLY A 106 1.82 11.02 3.15
CA GLY A 106 0.83 11.45 4.12
C GLY A 106 0.28 10.32 4.98
N PHE A 107 1.09 9.32 5.28
CA PHE A 107 0.77 8.37 6.35
C PHE A 107 0.68 9.10 7.70
N GLU A 108 -0.34 8.77 8.50
CA GLU A 108 -0.53 9.36 9.83
C GLU A 108 0.43 8.76 10.85
N LYS A 109 0.72 7.47 10.72
CA LYS A 109 1.63 6.74 11.60
C LYS A 109 2.52 5.79 10.84
N LEU A 110 3.73 5.61 11.36
CA LEU A 110 4.71 4.62 10.96
C LEU A 110 5.04 3.71 12.15
N TYR A 111 4.92 2.41 11.94
CA TYR A 111 5.42 1.37 12.84
C TYR A 111 6.58 0.62 12.21
N LEU A 112 7.62 0.36 12.97
CA LEU A 112 8.70 -0.54 12.58
C LEU A 112 8.59 -1.81 13.42
N LEU A 113 8.59 -2.98 12.77
CA LEU A 113 8.63 -4.26 13.49
C LEU A 113 10.00 -4.56 14.09
N GLY A 114 11.05 -3.86 13.59
CA GLY A 114 12.39 -3.90 14.17
C GLY A 114 13.20 -5.14 13.83
N TYR A 115 12.88 -5.84 12.76
CA TYR A 115 13.68 -6.94 12.23
C TYR A 115 14.79 -6.41 11.33
N ARG A 116 15.87 -7.21 11.21
CA ARG A 116 16.93 -6.96 10.26
C ARG A 116 16.55 -7.45 8.87
N ASP A 117 16.87 -6.70 7.84
CA ASP A 117 16.76 -7.09 6.43
C ASP A 117 17.54 -8.41 6.17
N SER A 118 16.89 -9.34 5.48
CA SER A 118 17.46 -10.64 5.13
C SER A 118 18.33 -10.59 3.87
N GLY A 119 18.21 -9.53 3.09
CA GLY A 119 18.82 -9.43 1.76
C GLY A 119 18.16 -10.37 0.72
N MET A 120 18.56 -10.21 -0.53
CA MET A 120 18.09 -11.04 -1.65
C MET A 120 18.36 -12.53 -1.40
N ALA A 121 17.54 -13.37 -2.02
CA ALA A 121 17.66 -14.81 -1.93
C ALA A 121 19.10 -15.29 -2.25
N GLY A 122 19.63 -16.16 -1.39
CA GLY A 122 20.99 -16.71 -1.52
C GLY A 122 22.10 -15.87 -0.88
N ARG A 123 21.79 -14.70 -0.28
CA ARG A 123 22.77 -13.94 0.50
C ARG A 123 23.03 -14.63 1.86
N PRO A 124 24.27 -14.54 2.40
CA PRO A 124 24.59 -15.07 3.73
C PRO A 124 23.70 -14.52 4.85
N SER A 125 23.24 -13.28 4.70
CA SER A 125 22.32 -12.62 5.64
C SER A 125 20.98 -13.33 5.80
N ASN A 126 20.54 -14.15 4.81
CA ASN A 126 19.31 -14.94 4.92
C ASN A 126 19.35 -15.94 6.10
N SER A 127 20.52 -16.42 6.50
CA SER A 127 20.70 -17.40 7.56
C SER A 127 21.00 -16.80 8.93
N ARG A 128 21.02 -15.49 9.06
CA ARG A 128 21.24 -14.82 10.36
C ARG A 128 20.03 -14.99 11.26
N SER A 129 20.25 -15.29 12.53
CA SER A 129 19.17 -15.49 13.51
C SER A 129 18.34 -14.22 13.79
N ASP A 130 18.88 -13.03 13.51
CA ASP A 130 18.22 -11.75 13.67
C ASP A 130 17.56 -11.23 12.37
N SER A 131 17.69 -11.96 11.24
CA SER A 131 17.06 -11.60 9.99
C SER A 131 15.55 -11.89 10.00
N PHE A 132 14.77 -11.08 9.26
CA PHE A 132 13.33 -11.22 9.21
C PHE A 132 12.87 -12.56 8.63
N ALA A 133 13.59 -13.11 7.64
CA ALA A 133 13.31 -14.43 7.08
C ALA A 133 13.38 -15.55 8.14
N GLN A 134 14.23 -15.41 9.18
CA GLN A 134 14.38 -16.37 10.26
C GLN A 134 13.47 -16.09 11.46
N ALA A 135 12.77 -14.97 11.48
CA ALA A 135 11.86 -14.62 12.56
C ALA A 135 10.75 -15.65 12.73
N SER A 136 10.37 -15.95 13.98
CA SER A 136 9.19 -16.75 14.26
C SER A 136 7.95 -16.11 13.63
N LEU A 137 7.14 -16.92 12.93
CA LEU A 137 5.88 -16.43 12.35
C LEU A 137 4.93 -15.91 13.45
N GLU A 138 4.85 -16.64 14.57
CA GLU A 138 4.03 -16.25 15.70
C GLU A 138 4.52 -14.92 16.30
N GLU A 139 5.81 -14.78 16.60
CA GLU A 139 6.35 -13.55 17.20
C GLU A 139 6.13 -12.33 16.29
N ALA A 140 6.44 -12.46 15.00
CA ALA A 140 6.25 -11.36 14.05
C ALA A 140 4.76 -11.05 13.82
N GLY A 141 3.92 -12.10 13.78
CA GLY A 141 2.47 -11.98 13.68
C GLY A 141 1.86 -11.28 14.90
N ASP A 142 2.32 -11.59 16.10
CA ASP A 142 1.86 -10.96 17.35
C ASP A 142 2.13 -9.45 17.38
N LYS A 143 3.32 -9.03 16.95
CA LYS A 143 3.64 -7.60 16.81
C LYS A 143 2.66 -6.90 15.86
N LEU A 144 2.32 -7.54 14.74
CA LEU A 144 1.36 -6.99 13.79
C LEU A 144 -0.08 -7.02 14.34
N ILE A 145 -0.48 -8.07 15.05
CA ILE A 145 -1.78 -8.18 15.73
C ILE A 145 -1.96 -7.05 16.74
N GLU A 146 -0.94 -6.76 17.55
CA GLU A 146 -0.98 -5.64 18.50
C GLU A 146 -1.25 -4.31 17.79
N ILE A 147 -0.60 -4.07 16.64
CA ILE A 147 -0.82 -2.87 15.83
C ILE A 147 -2.25 -2.87 15.26
N ILE A 148 -2.72 -3.96 14.69
CA ILE A 148 -4.08 -4.08 14.15
C ILE A 148 -5.12 -3.81 15.24
N ARG A 149 -4.99 -4.42 16.43
CA ARG A 149 -5.92 -4.22 17.54
C ARG A 149 -5.90 -2.79 18.11
N ARG A 150 -4.75 -2.13 18.06
CA ARG A 150 -4.59 -0.73 18.49
C ARG A 150 -5.18 0.25 17.50
N GLU A 151 -4.87 0.08 16.21
CA GLU A 151 -5.20 1.05 15.15
C GLU A 151 -6.55 0.79 14.49
N LYS A 152 -7.09 -0.41 14.62
CA LYS A 152 -8.42 -0.85 14.15
C LYS A 152 -8.68 -0.57 12.67
N PRO A 153 -7.80 -1.01 11.75
CA PRO A 153 -7.99 -0.79 10.32
C PRO A 153 -9.16 -1.62 9.78
N GLN A 154 -9.94 -1.05 8.89
CA GLN A 154 -10.97 -1.78 8.13
C GLN A 154 -10.36 -2.49 6.92
N VAL A 155 -9.34 -1.89 6.33
CA VAL A 155 -8.67 -2.42 5.14
C VAL A 155 -7.19 -2.62 5.44
N MET A 156 -6.66 -3.76 4.99
CA MET A 156 -5.24 -4.09 5.06
C MET A 156 -4.71 -4.41 3.67
N VAL A 157 -3.55 -3.85 3.34
CA VAL A 157 -2.81 -4.14 2.09
C VAL A 157 -1.47 -4.77 2.43
N THR A 158 -1.14 -5.85 1.73
CA THR A 158 0.12 -6.59 1.89
C THR A 158 0.60 -7.15 0.54
N TYR A 159 1.49 -8.14 0.55
CA TYR A 159 2.04 -8.76 -0.65
C TYR A 159 1.36 -10.09 -0.96
N HIS A 160 1.36 -10.42 -2.26
CA HIS A 160 0.96 -11.74 -2.75
C HIS A 160 1.98 -12.81 -2.36
N GLU A 161 1.54 -14.08 -2.17
CA GLU A 161 2.44 -15.22 -1.96
C GLU A 161 3.31 -15.51 -3.18
N ASN A 162 2.81 -15.23 -4.39
CA ASN A 162 3.58 -15.38 -5.61
C ASN A 162 4.48 -14.17 -5.83
N GLN A 163 5.74 -14.29 -5.44
CA GLN A 163 6.80 -13.31 -5.64
C GLN A 163 7.78 -13.72 -6.76
N SER A 164 7.35 -14.53 -7.73
CA SER A 164 8.20 -15.06 -8.80
C SER A 164 8.92 -13.97 -9.61
N GLY A 165 8.39 -12.74 -9.60
CA GLY A 165 8.97 -11.56 -10.23
C GLY A 165 10.10 -10.92 -9.44
N TYR A 166 10.08 -11.08 -8.12
CA TYR A 166 11.04 -10.51 -7.18
C TYR A 166 11.03 -11.36 -5.89
N PRO A 167 11.65 -12.55 -5.90
CA PRO A 167 11.55 -13.53 -4.80
C PRO A 167 12.42 -13.14 -3.60
N HIS A 168 12.15 -11.98 -3.01
CA HIS A 168 12.83 -11.51 -1.81
C HIS A 168 12.29 -12.27 -0.58
N PRO A 169 13.16 -12.89 0.26
CA PRO A 169 12.72 -13.63 1.44
C PRO A 169 11.81 -12.83 2.37
N ASP A 170 12.10 -11.53 2.55
CA ASP A 170 11.31 -10.65 3.41
C ASP A 170 9.93 -10.34 2.83
N HIS A 171 9.77 -10.28 1.50
CA HIS A 171 8.46 -10.10 0.89
C HIS A 171 7.56 -11.33 1.12
N LEU A 172 8.11 -12.54 1.01
CA LEU A 172 7.41 -13.78 1.35
C LEU A 172 7.04 -13.80 2.84
N LYS A 173 7.97 -13.38 3.71
CA LYS A 173 7.72 -13.30 5.15
C LYS A 173 6.66 -12.28 5.52
N VAL A 174 6.61 -11.11 4.84
CA VAL A 174 5.54 -10.13 5.01
C VAL A 174 4.18 -10.73 4.68
N HIS A 175 4.08 -11.48 3.57
CA HIS A 175 2.87 -12.21 3.23
C HIS A 175 2.43 -13.11 4.38
N ASP A 176 3.30 -14.03 4.82
CA ASP A 176 2.98 -15.01 5.87
C ASP A 176 2.54 -14.34 7.17
N VAL A 177 3.29 -13.33 7.62
CA VAL A 177 3.01 -12.56 8.84
C VAL A 177 1.69 -11.82 8.74
N SER A 178 1.39 -11.24 7.57
CA SER A 178 0.14 -10.51 7.31
C SER A 178 -1.07 -11.43 7.33
N ILE A 179 -0.99 -12.60 6.68
CA ILE A 179 -2.07 -13.60 6.69
C ILE A 179 -2.29 -14.12 8.12
N TYR A 180 -1.21 -14.42 8.84
CA TYR A 180 -1.29 -14.84 10.24
C TYR A 180 -2.00 -13.79 11.09
N ALA A 181 -1.60 -12.52 11.00
CA ALA A 181 -2.18 -11.45 11.79
C ALA A 181 -3.65 -11.18 11.41
N PHE A 182 -3.99 -11.21 10.12
CA PHE A 182 -5.37 -11.06 9.64
C PHE A 182 -6.29 -12.13 10.25
N ASN A 183 -5.84 -13.39 10.27
CA ASN A 183 -6.63 -14.52 10.77
C ASN A 183 -6.82 -14.51 12.29
N HIS A 184 -5.90 -13.92 13.06
CA HIS A 184 -5.93 -13.99 14.52
C HIS A 184 -6.33 -12.69 15.21
N SER A 185 -6.25 -11.54 14.55
CA SER A 185 -6.52 -10.24 15.20
C SER A 185 -7.95 -10.10 15.69
N GLY A 186 -8.93 -10.74 15.03
CA GLY A 186 -10.34 -10.74 15.40
C GLY A 186 -10.73 -11.78 16.48
N ASP A 187 -9.90 -12.78 16.76
CA ASP A 187 -10.24 -13.80 17.75
C ASP A 187 -9.98 -13.29 19.18
N ALA A 188 -11.06 -13.14 19.96
CA ALA A 188 -11.00 -12.69 21.36
C ALA A 188 -10.24 -13.66 22.29
N ARG A 189 -10.09 -14.93 21.90
CA ARG A 189 -9.38 -15.96 22.65
C ARG A 189 -7.89 -15.96 22.37
N TYR A 190 -7.48 -15.38 21.24
CA TYR A 190 -6.09 -15.33 20.84
C TYR A 190 -5.38 -14.17 21.57
N LYS A 191 -4.46 -14.51 22.47
CA LYS A 191 -3.57 -13.57 23.18
C LYS A 191 -4.26 -12.24 23.55
N PRO A 192 -5.21 -12.25 24.51
CA PRO A 192 -5.96 -11.04 24.90
C PRO A 192 -5.08 -9.92 25.46
N GLU A 193 -3.86 -10.23 25.90
CA GLU A 193 -2.85 -9.25 26.31
C GLU A 193 -2.37 -8.34 25.18
N LEU A 194 -2.53 -8.74 23.91
CA LEU A 194 -2.20 -7.92 22.74
C LEU A 194 -3.26 -6.84 22.42
N GLY A 195 -4.32 -6.73 23.24
CA GLY A 195 -5.37 -5.74 23.09
C GLY A 195 -6.74 -6.30 22.73
N LEU A 196 -7.75 -5.42 22.66
CA LEU A 196 -9.11 -5.81 22.31
C LEU A 196 -9.17 -6.33 20.87
N PRO A 197 -9.89 -7.44 20.60
CA PRO A 197 -9.97 -8.04 19.28
C PRO A 197 -10.51 -7.05 18.25
N HIS A 198 -9.95 -7.08 17.06
CA HIS A 198 -10.40 -6.30 15.92
C HIS A 198 -10.29 -7.12 14.64
N GLN A 199 -11.43 -7.31 13.96
CA GLN A 199 -11.48 -7.96 12.66
C GLN A 199 -11.26 -6.93 11.55
N VAL A 200 -10.19 -7.11 10.77
CA VAL A 200 -9.99 -6.36 9.53
C VAL A 200 -11.05 -6.81 8.53
N SER A 201 -11.76 -5.88 7.91
CA SER A 201 -12.91 -6.19 7.04
C SER A 201 -12.47 -6.68 5.65
N LYS A 202 -11.42 -6.10 5.07
CA LYS A 202 -10.93 -6.47 3.73
C LYS A 202 -9.41 -6.59 3.72
N LEU A 203 -8.91 -7.63 3.04
CA LEU A 203 -7.50 -7.85 2.82
C LEU A 203 -7.21 -7.82 1.32
N TYR A 204 -6.22 -7.02 0.93
CA TYR A 204 -5.74 -6.90 -0.44
C TYR A 204 -4.26 -7.23 -0.57
N TYR A 205 -3.89 -7.77 -1.73
CA TYR A 205 -2.51 -7.75 -2.21
C TYR A 205 -2.28 -6.57 -3.14
N SER A 206 -1.15 -5.87 -2.99
CA SER A 206 -0.70 -4.93 -4.01
C SER A 206 -0.25 -5.69 -5.25
N ALA A 207 -0.65 -5.24 -6.44
CA ALA A 207 -0.34 -5.90 -7.70
C ALA A 207 0.45 -5.00 -8.66
N TRP A 208 1.39 -5.60 -9.36
CA TRP A 208 2.11 -4.97 -10.48
C TRP A 208 1.69 -5.63 -11.79
N SER A 209 0.78 -4.99 -12.50
CA SER A 209 0.25 -5.49 -13.76
C SER A 209 1.34 -5.65 -14.83
N THR A 210 1.37 -6.81 -15.47
CA THR A 210 2.19 -7.04 -16.68
C THR A 210 1.73 -6.16 -17.83
N ASN A 211 0.42 -5.89 -17.91
CA ASN A 211 -0.14 -4.98 -18.93
C ASN A 211 0.39 -3.55 -18.76
N ARG A 212 0.60 -3.08 -17.53
CA ARG A 212 1.30 -1.83 -17.25
C ARG A 212 2.72 -1.84 -17.81
N ALA A 213 3.50 -2.89 -17.54
CA ALA A 213 4.87 -3.00 -18.04
C ALA A 213 4.91 -3.00 -19.58
N LYS A 214 3.97 -3.70 -20.23
CA LYS A 214 3.81 -3.71 -21.69
C LYS A 214 3.43 -2.34 -22.25
N ALA A 215 2.52 -1.62 -21.61
CA ALA A 215 2.12 -0.29 -22.03
C ALA A 215 3.31 0.68 -22.02
N PHE A 216 4.09 0.68 -20.92
CA PHE A 216 5.32 1.48 -20.83
C PHE A 216 6.36 1.06 -21.86
N HIS A 217 6.63 -0.24 -22.01
CA HIS A 217 7.54 -0.76 -23.02
C HIS A 217 7.19 -0.25 -24.44
N ASN A 218 5.92 -0.41 -24.84
CA ASN A 218 5.45 0.02 -26.14
C ASN A 218 5.61 1.52 -26.35
N LYS A 219 5.39 2.34 -25.30
CA LYS A 219 5.58 3.79 -25.39
C LYS A 219 7.06 4.16 -25.55
N PHE A 220 7.97 3.50 -24.85
CA PHE A 220 9.41 3.68 -25.07
C PHE A 220 9.79 3.40 -26.52
N VAL A 221 9.32 2.28 -27.07
CA VAL A 221 9.58 1.88 -28.47
C VAL A 221 8.99 2.89 -29.45
N GLU A 222 7.74 3.33 -29.25
CA GLU A 222 7.07 4.35 -30.07
C GLU A 222 7.88 5.66 -30.13
N LEU A 223 8.49 6.05 -29.01
CA LEU A 223 9.31 7.26 -28.91
C LEU A 223 10.76 7.05 -29.38
N GLY A 224 11.13 5.86 -29.87
CA GLY A 224 12.50 5.53 -30.25
C GLY A 224 13.48 5.47 -29.07
N LEU A 225 12.97 5.31 -27.85
CA LEU A 225 13.76 5.21 -26.63
C LEU A 225 14.04 3.74 -26.27
N LYS A 226 15.18 3.50 -25.60
CA LYS A 226 15.50 2.17 -25.07
C LYS A 226 14.59 1.85 -23.88
N SER A 227 13.76 0.82 -24.03
CA SER A 227 12.91 0.33 -22.93
C SER A 227 13.75 -0.25 -21.78
N PRO A 228 13.39 0.03 -20.52
CA PRO A 228 14.01 -0.58 -19.35
C PRO A 228 13.47 -1.99 -19.03
N PHE A 229 12.46 -2.45 -19.77
CA PHE A 229 11.82 -3.76 -19.55
C PHE A 229 12.45 -4.83 -20.42
N SER A 230 12.91 -5.93 -19.82
CA SER A 230 13.43 -7.10 -20.54
C SER A 230 12.29 -7.95 -21.12
N ASP A 231 12.59 -8.70 -22.18
CA ASP A 231 11.64 -9.65 -22.77
C ASP A 231 11.15 -10.69 -21.75
N GLU A 232 12.05 -11.14 -20.86
CA GLU A 232 11.68 -12.05 -19.77
C GLU A 232 10.59 -11.45 -18.89
N ARG A 233 10.72 -10.17 -18.50
CA ARG A 233 9.73 -9.47 -17.67
C ARG A 233 8.40 -9.27 -18.39
N LEU A 234 8.45 -8.95 -19.69
CA LEU A 234 7.26 -8.71 -20.51
C LEU A 234 6.48 -10.00 -20.81
N ASN A 235 7.17 -11.15 -20.87
CA ASN A 235 6.59 -12.46 -21.18
C ASN A 235 6.28 -13.28 -19.92
N ARG A 236 6.62 -12.78 -18.73
CA ARG A 236 6.26 -13.46 -17.48
C ARG A 236 4.74 -13.46 -17.32
N SER A 237 4.20 -14.61 -16.88
CA SER A 237 2.82 -14.66 -16.43
C SER A 237 2.72 -13.77 -15.17
N GLY A 238 1.94 -12.71 -15.25
CA GLY A 238 1.62 -11.85 -14.11
C GLY A 238 0.30 -12.27 -13.47
N ASN A 239 -0.10 -11.55 -12.45
CA ASN A 239 -1.38 -11.76 -11.76
C ASN A 239 -2.49 -10.85 -12.33
N ASP A 240 -2.39 -10.46 -13.61
CA ASP A 240 -3.33 -9.50 -14.22
C ASP A 240 -4.79 -10.01 -14.20
N GLU A 241 -4.99 -11.33 -14.33
CA GLU A 241 -6.32 -11.95 -14.29
C GLU A 241 -6.91 -12.02 -12.85
N GLU A 242 -6.06 -11.88 -11.83
CA GLU A 242 -6.46 -11.86 -10.43
C GLU A 242 -6.79 -10.45 -9.93
N ILE A 243 -6.49 -9.40 -10.71
CA ILE A 243 -6.76 -8.00 -10.32
C ILE A 243 -8.27 -7.80 -10.21
N THR A 244 -8.71 -7.49 -9.00
CA THR A 244 -10.11 -7.23 -8.65
C THR A 244 -10.42 -5.76 -8.44
N THR A 245 -9.37 -4.96 -8.17
CA THR A 245 -9.54 -3.56 -7.75
C THR A 245 -8.50 -2.70 -8.42
N ARG A 246 -8.93 -1.57 -8.97
CA ARG A 246 -8.10 -0.63 -9.70
C ARG A 246 -8.40 0.79 -9.27
N ILE A 247 -7.47 1.41 -8.58
CA ILE A 247 -7.64 2.77 -8.07
C ILE A 247 -7.12 3.76 -9.09
N ASP A 248 -7.98 4.63 -9.58
CA ASP A 248 -7.58 5.79 -10.40
C ASP A 248 -6.81 6.79 -9.53
N VAL A 249 -5.55 6.99 -9.85
CA VAL A 249 -4.63 7.86 -9.09
C VAL A 249 -4.18 9.07 -9.88
N ARG A 250 -4.94 9.49 -10.90
CA ARG A 250 -4.66 10.74 -11.63
C ARG A 250 -4.59 11.92 -10.69
N GLY A 251 -3.59 12.77 -10.88
CA GLY A 251 -3.27 13.90 -10.02
C GLY A 251 -2.36 13.56 -8.84
N TYR A 252 -2.05 12.28 -8.60
CA TYR A 252 -1.18 11.83 -7.50
C TYR A 252 0.15 11.24 -7.95
N TYR A 253 0.42 11.19 -9.25
CA TYR A 253 1.68 10.68 -9.80
C TYR A 253 2.90 11.39 -9.19
N ARG A 254 2.80 12.71 -9.00
CA ARG A 254 3.86 13.52 -8.41
C ARG A 254 4.20 13.11 -6.98
N VAL A 255 3.19 12.76 -6.16
CA VAL A 255 3.41 12.30 -4.78
C VAL A 255 4.23 11.01 -4.78
N ARG A 256 3.87 10.05 -5.64
CA ARG A 256 4.62 8.80 -5.80
C ARG A 256 6.06 9.06 -6.24
N LYS A 257 6.26 9.93 -7.23
CA LYS A 257 7.60 10.30 -7.72
C LYS A 257 8.46 10.93 -6.62
N ASP A 258 7.92 11.92 -5.91
CA ASP A 258 8.64 12.63 -4.85
C ASP A 258 8.98 11.69 -3.67
N ALA A 259 8.07 10.75 -3.35
CA ALA A 259 8.31 9.72 -2.34
C ALA A 259 9.43 8.75 -2.76
N LEU A 260 9.43 8.27 -4.00
CA LEU A 260 10.53 7.46 -4.54
C LEU A 260 11.87 8.21 -4.47
N LEU A 261 11.92 9.48 -4.88
CA LEU A 261 13.14 10.29 -4.83
C LEU A 261 13.61 10.60 -3.40
N ALA A 262 12.74 10.50 -2.40
CA ALA A 262 13.14 10.62 -0.99
C ALA A 262 14.03 9.45 -0.54
N HIS A 263 13.93 8.27 -1.18
CA HIS A 263 14.79 7.12 -0.96
C HIS A 263 16.07 7.22 -1.81
N ALA A 264 16.85 8.26 -1.58
CA ALA A 264 17.99 8.65 -2.40
C ALA A 264 19.06 7.55 -2.51
N THR A 265 19.22 6.65 -1.52
CA THR A 265 20.14 5.51 -1.58
C THR A 265 19.65 4.42 -2.54
N GLN A 266 18.32 4.24 -2.66
CA GLN A 266 17.69 3.13 -3.39
C GLN A 266 17.24 3.52 -4.79
N ILE A 267 16.98 4.81 -5.02
CA ILE A 267 16.40 5.31 -6.26
C ILE A 267 17.40 6.25 -6.95
N ASP A 268 17.87 5.81 -8.12
CA ASP A 268 18.63 6.68 -9.02
C ASP A 268 17.67 7.65 -9.74
N PRO A 269 17.85 8.97 -9.58
CA PRO A 269 17.04 9.97 -10.31
C PRO A 269 17.14 9.86 -11.84
N ALA A 270 18.21 9.24 -12.35
CA ALA A 270 18.43 9.01 -13.78
C ALA A 270 17.84 7.66 -14.26
N SER A 271 17.17 6.91 -13.42
CA SER A 271 16.62 5.60 -13.75
C SER A 271 15.51 5.69 -14.79
N ASN A 272 15.74 5.14 -15.97
CA ASN A 272 14.70 5.01 -17.01
C ASN A 272 13.52 4.13 -16.56
N PHE A 273 13.75 3.21 -15.63
CA PHE A 273 12.68 2.36 -15.09
C PHE A 273 11.64 3.17 -14.30
N TRP A 274 12.09 4.16 -13.53
CA TRP A 274 11.23 4.99 -12.71
C TRP A 274 10.78 6.28 -13.42
N PHE A 275 11.69 6.92 -14.17
CA PHE A 275 11.55 8.31 -14.63
C PHE A 275 11.89 8.51 -16.12
N GLY A 276 11.92 7.43 -16.90
CA GLY A 276 12.35 7.49 -18.31
C GLY A 276 11.31 8.09 -19.28
N LEU A 277 10.09 8.36 -18.83
CA LEU A 277 9.07 9.10 -19.57
C LEU A 277 8.72 10.42 -18.84
N PRO A 278 8.29 11.47 -19.56
CA PRO A 278 7.71 12.67 -18.94
C PRO A 278 6.57 12.32 -17.97
N ASP A 279 6.43 13.07 -16.89
CA ASP A 279 5.51 12.76 -15.79
C ASP A 279 4.05 12.71 -16.25
N ASP A 280 3.62 13.67 -17.07
CA ASP A 280 2.28 13.75 -17.68
C ASP A 280 1.99 12.53 -18.57
N LEU A 281 2.96 12.17 -19.41
CA LEU A 281 2.82 11.00 -20.27
C LEU A 281 2.77 9.68 -19.48
N ALA A 282 3.59 9.56 -18.45
CA ALA A 282 3.61 8.36 -17.59
C ALA A 282 2.30 8.20 -16.80
N GLU A 283 1.74 9.32 -16.29
CA GLU A 283 0.45 9.35 -15.61
C GLU A 283 -0.70 8.97 -16.55
N ASP A 284 -0.76 9.59 -17.73
CA ASP A 284 -1.80 9.30 -18.74
C ASP A 284 -1.75 7.85 -19.23
N LEU A 285 -0.54 7.31 -19.36
CA LEU A 285 -0.33 5.95 -19.87
C LEU A 285 -0.87 4.87 -18.93
N TRP A 286 -0.70 5.06 -17.62
CA TRP A 286 -1.20 4.13 -16.59
C TRP A 286 -1.59 4.87 -15.31
N PRO A 287 -2.79 5.46 -15.28
CA PRO A 287 -3.23 6.26 -14.14
C PRO A 287 -3.78 5.41 -12.98
N PHE A 288 -3.30 4.19 -12.80
CA PHE A 288 -3.88 3.24 -11.86
C PHE A 288 -2.84 2.63 -10.93
N GLU A 289 -3.28 2.31 -9.71
CA GLU A 289 -2.66 1.33 -8.82
C GLU A 289 -3.62 0.14 -8.68
N ASP A 290 -3.07 -1.07 -8.88
CA ASP A 290 -3.85 -2.32 -8.99
C ASP A 290 -3.72 -3.14 -7.72
N TYR A 291 -4.84 -3.81 -7.33
CA TYR A 291 -4.93 -4.64 -6.14
C TYR A 291 -5.74 -5.91 -6.42
N ILE A 292 -5.49 -6.93 -5.59
CA ILE A 292 -6.21 -8.20 -5.60
C ILE A 292 -6.93 -8.33 -4.26
N LEU A 293 -8.26 -8.37 -4.25
CA LEU A 293 -9.04 -8.65 -3.05
C LEU A 293 -8.91 -10.14 -2.71
N VAL A 294 -8.38 -10.44 -1.53
CA VAL A 294 -8.14 -11.80 -1.04
C VAL A 294 -9.24 -12.25 -0.11
N HIS A 295 -9.60 -11.39 0.82
CA HIS A 295 -10.66 -11.63 1.79
C HIS A 295 -11.54 -10.41 1.97
N SER A 296 -12.86 -10.65 2.08
CA SER A 296 -13.84 -9.66 2.46
C SER A 296 -14.80 -10.27 3.48
N HIS A 297 -14.96 -9.59 4.63
CA HIS A 297 -16.04 -9.83 5.61
C HIS A 297 -17.19 -8.86 5.40
N ALA A 298 -17.06 -7.87 4.50
CA ALA A 298 -18.17 -7.04 4.06
C ALA A 298 -19.10 -7.86 3.16
N GLU A 299 -20.40 -7.55 3.17
CA GLU A 299 -21.32 -8.12 2.17
C GLU A 299 -20.79 -7.74 0.79
N SER A 300 -20.30 -8.73 0.07
CA SER A 300 -19.70 -8.50 -1.24
C SER A 300 -20.77 -7.98 -2.18
N ILE A 301 -20.48 -6.86 -2.84
CA ILE A 301 -21.10 -6.55 -4.11
C ILE A 301 -20.57 -7.62 -5.08
N ASN A 302 -21.14 -8.83 -4.99
CA ASN A 302 -20.82 -9.96 -5.84
C ASN A 302 -21.28 -9.65 -7.27
N SER A 303 -20.45 -8.95 -8.02
CA SER A 303 -20.47 -9.04 -9.47
C SER A 303 -19.08 -9.51 -9.90
N ALA A 304 -18.96 -10.78 -10.19
CA ALA A 304 -17.74 -11.43 -10.71
C ALA A 304 -17.16 -10.73 -11.97
N ASP A 305 -17.84 -9.74 -12.50
CA ASP A 305 -17.55 -9.05 -13.75
C ASP A 305 -17.18 -7.57 -13.57
N ARG A 306 -17.08 -7.03 -12.33
CA ARG A 306 -16.80 -5.61 -12.12
C ARG A 306 -15.54 -5.39 -11.28
N ILE A 307 -14.58 -4.68 -11.85
CA ILE A 307 -13.41 -4.16 -11.13
C ILE A 307 -13.87 -3.12 -10.10
N GLU A 308 -13.47 -3.28 -8.84
CA GLU A 308 -13.68 -2.26 -7.79
C GLU A 308 -12.81 -1.02 -8.08
N GLU A 309 -13.32 0.15 -7.71
CA GLU A 309 -12.60 1.44 -7.88
C GLU A 309 -12.26 2.10 -6.53
N ASP A 310 -12.61 1.43 -5.42
CA ASP A 310 -12.35 1.89 -4.05
C ASP A 310 -12.07 0.70 -3.14
N LEU A 311 -10.97 0.78 -2.36
CA LEU A 311 -10.61 -0.25 -1.37
C LEU A 311 -11.64 -0.42 -0.25
N PHE A 312 -12.43 0.63 0.02
CA PHE A 312 -13.46 0.65 1.07
C PHE A 312 -14.88 0.37 0.54
N SER A 313 -15.01 -0.05 -0.73
CA SER A 313 -16.31 -0.44 -1.29
C SER A 313 -17.04 -1.42 -0.37
N GLY A 314 -18.35 -1.18 -0.10
CA GLY A 314 -19.19 -1.98 0.77
C GLY A 314 -18.96 -1.81 2.27
N LEU A 315 -18.06 -0.92 2.69
CA LEU A 315 -17.83 -0.64 4.13
C LEU A 315 -18.54 0.63 4.63
N LEU A 316 -19.09 1.44 3.74
CA LEU A 316 -19.76 2.70 4.05
C LEU A 316 -21.31 2.59 4.05
N ASP A 317 -21.87 1.49 3.57
CA ASP A 317 -23.31 1.36 3.31
C ASP A 317 -24.12 0.73 4.46
N ASP A 318 -23.49 0.38 5.59
CA ASP A 318 -24.16 -0.31 6.71
C ASP A 318 -24.41 0.63 7.91
N ASN A 319 -25.09 1.80 7.67
CA ASN A 319 -25.79 2.52 8.75
C ASN A 319 -26.95 3.35 8.24
#